data_f37647edb0b3b037227ccb32da28f12c
#
_entry.id   f37647edb0b3b037227ccb32da28f12c
#
_cell.length_a   1.000
_cell.length_b   1.000
_cell.length_c   1.000
_cell.angle_alpha   90.00
_cell.angle_beta   90.00
_cell.angle_gamma   90.00
#
_symmetry.space_group_name_H-M   'P 1'
#
loop_
_entity.id
_entity.type
_entity.pdbx_description
1 polymer ?
#
loop_
_entity_poly.entity_id
_entity_poly.type
_entity_poly.pdbx_seq_one_letter_code
_entity_poly.pdbx_strand_id
1 'polypeptide(L)'
;MSLGEVKIVYTSTVLGLVLLGSYIVDSNPRLSRILRILGFIAIPALMVLTGYLHLQDYQLVLMLTASIIAVGVSLHGEGYYKVLYGVSRRFQLVVDVILASLILLFSSSYFIELIIYWFFLDLIVALVAITMEHGAENLPVASTYIVMCIAPSDLALLTMWALLALRYGVINSMLIDITSSTLERIQVDPVISSLLLFGFAIKMGQFPLHSWPPVVYGKSPSHVSAIMSGVISKMGVYAYFLTTQLFNVQDVASYILVIQGLVSAIYGSFGAVMQTNIKYLLAYSSISYNGIITLLFAAHMMLKLDILRVVLLLTIAFHSLTKSLVFINTGFMYQVANTYDIYRLGYLYYVDRRAASAAFTALMNLTGIPPSIGFLVKVLIVALSITLTLIHPIGILLLIAIVVSSVFSIAYGAKFMSTYISTLPRIHPKIVLVPLIEAFAELYLAVVSLIAPIPAFLTLLALKALSIDFIITLVLTYSATIIAYIVFMRWAYARTYGVEVGDVKYWLSGVEA
;
A
#
# COMPACT_ATOMS: atom_id res chain seq x y z
N MET A 1 -30.85 12.11 13.32
CA MET A 1 -29.67 11.69 14.08
C MET A 1 -28.63 12.81 14.03
N SER A 2 -28.01 13.12 15.16
CA SER A 2 -26.85 14.03 15.17
C SER A 2 -25.66 13.40 14.44
N LEU A 3 -24.72 14.22 13.98
CA LEU A 3 -23.52 13.70 13.29
C LEU A 3 -22.75 12.69 14.18
N GLY A 4 -22.72 12.94 15.49
CA GLY A 4 -22.11 12.03 16.46
C GLY A 4 -22.82 10.67 16.57
N GLU A 5 -24.15 10.65 16.57
CA GLU A 5 -24.93 9.40 16.60
C GLU A 5 -24.69 8.57 15.33
N VAL A 6 -24.66 9.22 14.16
CA VAL A 6 -24.36 8.56 12.89
C VAL A 6 -22.97 7.92 12.93
N LYS A 7 -21.97 8.62 13.45
CA LYS A 7 -20.60 8.12 13.59
C LYS A 7 -20.51 6.93 14.54
N ILE A 8 -21.18 6.96 15.67
CA ILE A 8 -21.22 5.83 16.62
C ILE A 8 -21.82 4.59 15.94
N VAL A 9 -22.95 4.76 15.24
CA VAL A 9 -23.59 3.67 14.51
C VAL A 9 -22.68 3.13 13.42
N TYR A 10 -22.04 4.00 12.63
CA TYR A 10 -21.08 3.60 11.58
C TYR A 10 -19.93 2.79 12.16
N THR A 11 -19.22 3.32 13.14
CA THR A 11 -18.09 2.66 13.80
C THR A 11 -18.48 1.31 14.39
N SER A 12 -19.58 1.28 15.16
CA SER A 12 -20.07 0.05 15.80
C SER A 12 -20.46 -1.02 14.77
N THR A 13 -21.08 -0.61 13.66
CA THR A 13 -21.50 -1.52 12.60
C THR A 13 -20.29 -2.11 11.86
N VAL A 14 -19.31 -1.28 11.47
CA VAL A 14 -18.09 -1.76 10.81
C VAL A 14 -17.34 -2.74 11.71
N LEU A 15 -17.04 -2.34 12.95
CA LEU A 15 -16.33 -3.21 13.89
C LEU A 15 -17.12 -4.47 14.23
N GLY A 16 -18.43 -4.35 14.47
CA GLY A 16 -19.30 -5.49 14.80
C GLY A 16 -19.33 -6.53 13.69
N LEU A 17 -19.53 -6.12 12.44
CA LEU A 17 -19.53 -7.02 11.29
C LEU A 17 -18.19 -7.69 11.07
N VAL A 18 -17.10 -6.92 11.14
CA VAL A 18 -15.75 -7.44 10.94
C VAL A 18 -15.37 -8.41 12.05
N LEU A 19 -15.55 -8.04 13.32
CA LEU A 19 -15.22 -8.89 14.46
C LEU A 19 -16.02 -10.19 14.46
N LEU A 20 -17.34 -10.11 14.24
CA LEU A 20 -18.19 -11.29 14.16
C LEU A 20 -17.77 -12.17 12.98
N GLY A 21 -17.52 -11.59 11.81
CA GLY A 21 -17.03 -12.30 10.65
C GLY A 21 -15.73 -13.04 10.92
N SER A 22 -14.73 -12.37 11.51
CA SER A 22 -13.44 -12.98 11.83
C SER A 22 -13.53 -14.04 12.91
N TYR A 23 -14.46 -13.87 13.87
CA TYR A 23 -14.69 -14.84 14.94
C TYR A 23 -15.24 -16.17 14.42
N ILE A 24 -16.14 -16.14 13.45
CA ILE A 24 -16.82 -17.35 12.90
C ILE A 24 -16.11 -17.95 11.68
N VAL A 25 -14.91 -17.48 11.34
CA VAL A 25 -14.21 -17.88 10.09
C VAL A 25 -14.01 -19.38 9.96
N ASP A 26 -13.68 -20.07 11.04
CA ASP A 26 -13.46 -21.52 11.03
C ASP A 26 -14.76 -22.33 11.11
N SER A 27 -15.83 -21.78 11.71
CA SER A 27 -17.11 -22.46 11.89
C SER A 27 -18.08 -22.26 10.70
N ASN A 28 -18.15 -21.06 10.16
CA ASN A 28 -18.98 -20.72 8.99
C ASN A 28 -18.24 -19.77 8.03
N PRO A 29 -17.34 -20.29 7.17
CA PRO A 29 -16.52 -19.46 6.30
C PRO A 29 -17.33 -18.60 5.32
N ARG A 30 -18.49 -19.09 4.84
CA ARG A 30 -19.32 -18.33 3.89
C ARG A 30 -19.92 -17.09 4.53
N LEU A 31 -20.56 -17.24 5.68
CA LEU A 31 -21.13 -16.12 6.43
C LEU A 31 -20.03 -15.16 6.90
N SER A 32 -18.89 -15.68 7.36
CA SER A 32 -17.71 -14.92 7.72
C SER A 32 -17.30 -13.94 6.61
N ARG A 33 -17.13 -14.43 5.39
CA ARG A 33 -16.72 -13.61 4.23
C ARG A 33 -17.74 -12.52 3.92
N ILE A 34 -19.03 -12.85 3.95
CA ILE A 34 -20.11 -11.87 3.71
C ILE A 34 -20.03 -10.74 4.75
N LEU A 35 -19.94 -11.06 6.02
CA LEU A 35 -19.88 -10.06 7.10
C LEU A 35 -18.64 -9.17 6.98
N ARG A 36 -17.46 -9.73 6.70
CA ARG A 36 -16.22 -8.97 6.52
C ARG A 36 -16.29 -8.05 5.29
N ILE A 37 -16.79 -8.53 4.16
CA ILE A 37 -16.96 -7.71 2.95
C ILE A 37 -17.95 -6.57 3.19
N LEU A 38 -19.07 -6.84 3.88
CA LEU A 38 -20.04 -5.81 4.27
C LEU A 38 -19.37 -4.74 5.13
N GLY A 39 -18.61 -5.14 6.14
CA GLY A 39 -17.90 -4.21 7.03
C GLY A 39 -16.81 -3.41 6.32
N PHE A 40 -16.01 -4.02 5.44
CA PHE A 40 -14.89 -3.33 4.79
C PHE A 40 -15.30 -2.43 3.64
N ILE A 41 -16.31 -2.79 2.85
CA ILE A 41 -16.68 -2.03 1.63
C ILE A 41 -18.11 -1.50 1.70
N ALA A 42 -19.11 -2.36 1.93
CA ALA A 42 -20.50 -1.98 1.71
C ALA A 42 -20.95 -0.86 2.66
N ILE A 43 -20.61 -0.96 3.93
CA ILE A 43 -20.99 0.05 4.92
C ILE A 43 -20.23 1.38 4.70
N PRO A 44 -18.88 1.40 4.54
CA PRO A 44 -18.18 2.63 4.19
C PRO A 44 -18.69 3.29 2.90
N ALA A 45 -18.91 2.51 1.84
CA ALA A 45 -19.43 3.02 0.58
C ALA A 45 -20.85 3.60 0.73
N LEU A 46 -21.75 2.90 1.42
CA LEU A 46 -23.11 3.37 1.69
C LEU A 46 -23.11 4.71 2.42
N MET A 47 -22.28 4.86 3.44
CA MET A 47 -22.19 6.06 4.25
C MET A 47 -21.71 7.28 3.46
N VAL A 48 -20.78 7.07 2.51
CA VAL A 48 -20.34 8.12 1.58
C VAL A 48 -21.43 8.44 0.56
N LEU A 49 -22.03 7.43 -0.07
CA LEU A 49 -23.06 7.62 -1.10
C LEU A 49 -24.33 8.29 -0.58
N THR A 50 -24.70 8.03 0.67
CA THR A 50 -25.85 8.66 1.32
C THR A 50 -25.56 10.06 1.87
N GLY A 51 -24.29 10.52 1.79
CA GLY A 51 -23.89 11.83 2.31
C GLY A 51 -23.81 11.92 3.85
N TYR A 52 -23.91 10.79 4.55
CA TYR A 52 -23.74 10.78 6.01
C TYR A 52 -22.26 10.92 6.43
N LEU A 53 -21.33 10.58 5.54
CA LEU A 53 -19.91 10.69 5.77
C LEU A 53 -19.31 11.69 4.77
N HIS A 54 -19.05 12.91 5.26
CA HIS A 54 -18.36 13.95 4.49
C HIS A 54 -16.86 13.76 4.67
N LEU A 55 -16.14 13.55 3.58
CA LEU A 55 -14.69 13.31 3.60
C LEU A 55 -13.99 14.28 2.63
N GLN A 56 -12.80 14.70 3.00
CA GLN A 56 -11.88 15.34 2.05
C GLN A 56 -11.48 14.33 0.99
N ASP A 57 -11.07 14.79 -0.20
CA ASP A 57 -10.67 13.93 -1.31
C ASP A 57 -9.56 12.93 -0.94
N TYR A 58 -8.55 13.36 -0.18
CA TYR A 58 -7.48 12.48 0.29
C TYR A 58 -7.96 11.43 1.29
N GLN A 59 -8.90 11.78 2.16
CA GLN A 59 -9.54 10.84 3.08
C GLN A 59 -10.31 9.77 2.31
N LEU A 60 -11.11 10.21 1.34
CA LEU A 60 -11.91 9.32 0.50
C LEU A 60 -11.03 8.32 -0.27
N VAL A 61 -9.96 8.80 -0.93
CA VAL A 61 -9.03 7.94 -1.67
C VAL A 61 -8.32 6.95 -0.75
N LEU A 62 -7.86 7.38 0.42
CA LEU A 62 -7.19 6.51 1.39
C LEU A 62 -8.16 5.47 1.97
N MET A 63 -9.37 5.87 2.36
CA MET A 63 -10.40 4.98 2.90
C MET A 63 -10.83 3.94 1.85
N LEU A 64 -11.14 4.35 0.61
CA LEU A 64 -11.53 3.41 -0.45
C LEU A 64 -10.40 2.44 -0.80
N THR A 65 -9.17 2.94 -0.89
CA THR A 65 -8.00 2.10 -1.14
C THR A 65 -7.78 1.09 -0.01
N ALA A 66 -7.89 1.52 1.25
CA ALA A 66 -7.80 0.65 2.41
C ALA A 66 -8.93 -0.41 2.41
N SER A 67 -10.16 -0.02 2.06
CA SER A 67 -11.32 -0.92 1.98
C SER A 67 -11.12 -2.02 0.93
N ILE A 68 -10.64 -1.66 -0.25
CA ILE A 68 -10.33 -2.63 -1.31
C ILE A 68 -9.23 -3.61 -0.87
N ILE A 69 -8.15 -3.09 -0.30
CA ILE A 69 -7.03 -3.89 0.20
C ILE A 69 -7.49 -4.80 1.33
N ALA A 70 -8.35 -4.30 2.22
CA ALA A 70 -8.87 -5.07 3.35
C ALA A 70 -9.55 -6.36 2.91
N VAL A 71 -10.38 -6.32 1.87
CA VAL A 71 -11.00 -7.53 1.32
C VAL A 71 -9.95 -8.52 0.81
N GLY A 72 -9.00 -8.07 0.01
CA GLY A 72 -7.96 -8.95 -0.55
C GLY A 72 -7.09 -9.59 0.53
N VAL A 73 -6.55 -8.79 1.45
CA VAL A 73 -5.66 -9.27 2.51
C VAL A 73 -6.41 -10.18 3.49
N SER A 74 -7.65 -9.81 3.85
CA SER A 74 -8.50 -10.60 4.76
C SER A 74 -8.86 -11.97 4.17
N LEU A 75 -9.26 -12.03 2.89
CA LEU A 75 -9.60 -13.29 2.23
C LEU A 75 -8.37 -14.19 2.02
N HIS A 76 -7.23 -13.61 1.68
CA HIS A 76 -5.98 -14.36 1.56
C HIS A 76 -5.55 -14.95 2.91
N GLY A 77 -5.64 -14.17 3.99
CA GLY A 77 -5.30 -14.59 5.35
C GLY A 77 -6.08 -15.82 5.81
N GLU A 78 -7.36 -15.91 5.47
CA GLU A 78 -8.21 -17.07 5.81
C GLU A 78 -7.64 -18.40 5.31
N GLY A 79 -7.20 -18.44 4.05
CA GLY A 79 -6.61 -19.63 3.48
C GLY A 79 -5.20 -19.90 4.02
N TYR A 80 -4.36 -18.87 4.02
CA TYR A 80 -2.96 -18.93 4.44
C TYR A 80 -2.80 -19.48 5.87
N TYR A 81 -3.51 -18.92 6.84
CA TYR A 81 -3.39 -19.35 8.23
C TYR A 81 -3.96 -20.76 8.45
N LYS A 82 -5.00 -21.13 7.70
CA LYS A 82 -5.54 -22.48 7.76
C LYS A 82 -4.56 -23.53 7.26
N VAL A 83 -3.82 -23.23 6.20
CA VAL A 83 -2.79 -24.14 5.64
C VAL A 83 -1.59 -24.28 6.59
N LEU A 84 -1.11 -23.17 7.15
CA LEU A 84 0.09 -23.20 7.99
C LEU A 84 -0.16 -23.67 9.43
N TYR A 85 -1.31 -23.30 10.01
CA TYR A 85 -1.57 -23.46 11.44
C TYR A 85 -2.82 -24.30 11.75
N GLY A 86 -3.56 -24.75 10.76
CA GLY A 86 -4.80 -25.53 10.93
C GLY A 86 -6.02 -24.71 11.38
N VAL A 87 -5.84 -23.49 11.87
CA VAL A 87 -6.88 -22.58 12.33
C VAL A 87 -6.62 -21.17 11.83
N SER A 88 -7.66 -20.47 11.39
CA SER A 88 -7.55 -19.11 10.88
C SER A 88 -7.94 -18.06 11.90
N ARG A 89 -8.94 -18.31 12.73
CA ARG A 89 -9.60 -17.34 13.62
C ARG A 89 -8.65 -16.47 14.44
N ARG A 90 -7.62 -17.09 15.03
CA ARG A 90 -6.68 -16.42 15.93
C ARG A 90 -5.92 -15.28 15.25
N PHE A 91 -5.38 -15.56 14.06
CA PHE A 91 -4.61 -14.61 13.26
C PHE A 91 -5.53 -13.64 12.50
N GLN A 92 -6.65 -14.16 12.01
CA GLN A 92 -7.63 -13.40 11.25
C GLN A 92 -8.20 -12.23 12.04
N LEU A 93 -8.53 -12.44 13.33
CA LEU A 93 -9.01 -11.36 14.21
C LEU A 93 -8.03 -10.18 14.26
N VAL A 94 -6.73 -10.46 14.40
CA VAL A 94 -5.70 -9.40 14.46
C VAL A 94 -5.62 -8.62 13.16
N VAL A 95 -5.54 -9.35 12.04
CA VAL A 95 -5.47 -8.77 10.69
C VAL A 95 -6.68 -7.90 10.40
N ASP A 96 -7.87 -8.42 10.63
CA ASP A 96 -9.12 -7.75 10.29
C ASP A 96 -9.43 -6.55 11.20
N VAL A 97 -9.04 -6.60 12.48
CA VAL A 97 -9.14 -5.44 13.40
C VAL A 97 -8.23 -4.30 12.94
N ILE A 98 -7.01 -4.61 12.51
CA ILE A 98 -6.10 -3.59 11.96
C ILE A 98 -6.70 -2.95 10.71
N LEU A 99 -7.22 -3.77 9.78
CA LEU A 99 -7.83 -3.30 8.54
C LEU A 99 -9.07 -2.43 8.79
N ALA A 100 -9.96 -2.86 9.69
CA ALA A 100 -11.14 -2.07 10.07
C ALA A 100 -10.73 -0.74 10.72
N SER A 101 -9.75 -0.76 11.64
CA SER A 101 -9.26 0.45 12.30
C SER A 101 -8.61 1.43 11.34
N LEU A 102 -7.93 0.95 10.27
CA LEU A 102 -7.39 1.81 9.21
C LEU A 102 -8.50 2.50 8.39
N ILE A 103 -9.58 1.77 8.06
CA ILE A 103 -10.73 2.34 7.37
C ILE A 103 -11.37 3.43 8.24
N LEU A 104 -11.54 3.16 9.54
CA LEU A 104 -12.09 4.11 10.49
C LEU A 104 -11.18 5.33 10.72
N LEU A 105 -9.86 5.13 10.77
CA LEU A 105 -8.88 6.20 10.85
C LEU A 105 -9.01 7.16 9.66
N PHE A 106 -9.01 6.64 8.43
CA PHE A 106 -9.11 7.48 7.23
C PHE A 106 -10.49 8.12 7.05
N SER A 107 -11.51 7.58 7.69
CA SER A 107 -12.86 8.15 7.71
C SER A 107 -13.17 8.99 8.96
N SER A 108 -12.16 9.31 9.79
CA SER A 108 -12.34 10.14 10.98
C SER A 108 -12.84 11.53 10.63
N SER A 109 -13.83 12.03 11.37
CA SER A 109 -14.33 13.39 11.24
C SER A 109 -13.77 14.28 12.33
N TYR A 110 -13.57 13.75 13.52
CA TYR A 110 -13.04 14.50 14.65
C TYR A 110 -11.59 14.15 14.94
N PHE A 111 -10.84 15.14 15.43
CA PHE A 111 -9.41 14.93 15.73
C PHE A 111 -9.19 13.85 16.80
N ILE A 112 -10.11 13.71 17.78
CA ILE A 112 -10.05 12.65 18.79
C ILE A 112 -10.18 11.25 18.19
N GLU A 113 -11.01 11.05 17.16
CA GLU A 113 -11.14 9.77 16.46
C GLU A 113 -9.81 9.37 15.82
N LEU A 114 -9.16 10.33 15.15
CA LEU A 114 -7.84 10.15 14.56
C LEU A 114 -6.80 9.71 15.60
N ILE A 115 -6.72 10.39 16.74
CA ILE A 115 -5.79 10.07 17.83
C ILE A 115 -6.04 8.63 18.33
N ILE A 116 -7.28 8.29 18.62
CA ILE A 116 -7.63 6.95 19.15
C ILE A 116 -7.22 5.85 18.18
N TYR A 117 -7.61 5.96 16.90
CA TYR A 117 -7.27 4.93 15.91
C TYR A 117 -5.78 4.89 15.60
N TRP A 118 -5.10 6.03 15.60
CA TRP A 118 -3.66 6.08 15.37
C TRP A 118 -2.87 5.32 16.43
N PHE A 119 -3.06 5.66 17.70
CA PHE A 119 -2.37 4.98 18.81
C PHE A 119 -2.79 3.51 18.94
N PHE A 120 -4.07 3.20 18.73
CA PHE A 120 -4.53 1.82 18.75
C PHE A 120 -3.84 0.98 17.67
N LEU A 121 -3.71 1.50 16.44
CA LEU A 121 -3.02 0.82 15.35
C LEU A 121 -1.54 0.62 15.67
N ASP A 122 -0.86 1.61 16.22
CA ASP A 122 0.54 1.50 16.57
C ASP A 122 0.79 0.44 17.64
N LEU A 123 -0.06 0.41 18.66
CA LEU A 123 0.04 -0.59 19.72
C LEU A 123 -0.27 -2.00 19.23
N ILE A 124 -1.37 -2.21 18.50
CA ILE A 124 -1.74 -3.55 18.03
C ILE A 124 -0.73 -4.10 17.02
N VAL A 125 -0.17 -3.26 16.16
CA VAL A 125 0.87 -3.67 15.21
C VAL A 125 2.16 -4.02 15.92
N ALA A 126 2.64 -3.18 16.84
CA ALA A 126 3.89 -3.40 17.55
C ALA A 126 3.84 -4.61 18.49
N LEU A 127 2.79 -4.72 19.30
CA LEU A 127 2.72 -5.70 20.39
C LEU A 127 2.14 -7.05 19.95
N VAL A 128 1.29 -7.06 18.91
CA VAL A 128 0.56 -8.27 18.52
C VAL A 128 0.92 -8.71 17.10
N ALA A 129 0.72 -7.84 16.08
CA ALA A 129 0.80 -8.28 14.71
C ALA A 129 2.21 -8.69 14.26
N ILE A 130 3.25 -7.96 14.67
CA ILE A 130 4.66 -8.28 14.33
C ILE A 130 5.09 -9.60 14.95
N THR A 131 4.58 -9.91 16.14
CA THR A 131 5.00 -11.07 16.93
C THR A 131 4.12 -12.31 16.74
N MET A 132 2.98 -12.20 16.04
CA MET A 132 1.93 -13.23 16.06
C MET A 132 2.35 -14.60 15.47
N GLU A 133 3.32 -14.66 14.54
CA GLU A 133 3.81 -15.92 13.97
C GLU A 133 5.06 -16.46 14.69
N HIS A 134 5.98 -15.58 15.06
CA HIS A 134 7.29 -15.96 15.61
C HIS A 134 7.46 -15.62 17.10
N GLY A 135 6.43 -15.08 17.74
CA GLY A 135 6.44 -14.83 19.19
C GLY A 135 7.62 -13.97 19.65
N ALA A 136 8.32 -14.45 20.67
CA ALA A 136 9.42 -13.73 21.29
C ALA A 136 10.62 -13.45 20.37
N GLU A 137 10.83 -14.24 19.31
CA GLU A 137 11.91 -14.01 18.34
C GLU A 137 11.75 -12.69 17.59
N ASN A 138 10.52 -12.20 17.44
CA ASN A 138 10.22 -10.94 16.79
C ASN A 138 10.14 -9.74 17.75
N LEU A 139 10.39 -9.88 19.04
CA LEU A 139 10.44 -8.74 19.98
C LEU A 139 11.48 -7.68 19.59
N PRO A 140 12.71 -8.00 19.11
CA PRO A 140 13.64 -6.99 18.62
C PRO A 140 13.11 -6.24 17.39
N VAL A 141 12.30 -6.91 16.55
CA VAL A 141 11.64 -6.30 15.39
C VAL A 141 10.57 -5.30 15.82
N ALA A 142 9.74 -5.70 16.80
CA ALA A 142 8.74 -4.83 17.40
C ALA A 142 9.38 -3.61 18.09
N SER A 143 10.47 -3.80 18.83
CA SER A 143 11.20 -2.69 19.44
C SER A 143 11.80 -1.73 18.42
N THR A 144 12.31 -2.25 17.29
CA THR A 144 12.77 -1.42 16.17
C THR A 144 11.63 -0.56 15.61
N TYR A 145 10.44 -1.14 15.45
CA TYR A 145 9.26 -0.41 14.99
C TYR A 145 8.85 0.69 15.99
N ILE A 146 8.81 0.38 17.28
CA ILE A 146 8.45 1.35 18.33
C ILE A 146 9.43 2.53 18.33
N VAL A 147 10.73 2.27 18.38
CA VAL A 147 11.74 3.32 18.53
C VAL A 147 11.91 4.14 17.26
N MET A 148 11.96 3.48 16.10
CA MET A 148 12.34 4.13 14.84
C MET A 148 11.12 4.67 14.05
N CYS A 149 9.92 4.17 14.30
CA CYS A 149 8.73 4.56 13.58
C CYS A 149 7.70 5.23 14.48
N ILE A 150 7.24 4.53 15.54
CA ILE A 150 6.15 5.02 16.39
C ILE A 150 6.58 6.28 17.15
N ALA A 151 7.68 6.22 17.89
CA ALA A 151 8.07 7.32 18.77
C ALA A 151 8.17 8.68 18.04
N PRO A 152 8.86 8.82 16.89
CA PRO A 152 8.91 10.13 16.20
C PRO A 152 7.58 10.53 15.54
N SER A 153 6.80 9.57 15.02
CA SER A 153 5.50 9.91 14.40
C SER A 153 4.45 10.29 15.42
N ASP A 154 4.44 9.64 16.58
CA ASP A 154 3.52 9.92 17.67
C ASP A 154 3.88 11.23 18.36
N LEU A 155 5.17 11.52 18.52
CA LEU A 155 5.61 12.82 19.00
C LEU A 155 5.14 13.95 18.08
N ALA A 156 5.20 13.75 16.76
CA ALA A 156 4.66 14.72 15.80
C ALA A 156 3.14 14.88 15.96
N LEU A 157 2.39 13.78 16.11
CA LEU A 157 0.93 13.84 16.31
C LEU A 157 0.57 14.54 17.63
N LEU A 158 1.27 14.22 18.72
CA LEU A 158 1.08 14.87 20.02
C LEU A 158 1.43 16.37 19.97
N THR A 159 2.48 16.73 19.24
CA THR A 159 2.85 18.15 19.03
C THR A 159 1.77 18.86 18.22
N MET A 160 1.23 18.23 17.18
CA MET A 160 0.09 18.75 16.43
C MET A 160 -1.12 19.02 17.37
N TRP A 161 -1.47 18.03 18.20
CA TRP A 161 -2.54 18.21 19.18
C TRP A 161 -2.26 19.31 20.21
N ALA A 162 -1.03 19.40 20.74
CA ALA A 162 -0.64 20.44 21.69
C ALA A 162 -0.82 21.85 21.10
N LEU A 163 -0.44 22.05 19.83
CA LEU A 163 -0.65 23.34 19.14
C LEU A 163 -2.13 23.68 19.00
N LEU A 164 -2.96 22.70 18.68
CA LEU A 164 -4.43 22.87 18.63
C LEU A 164 -5.00 23.18 20.03
N ALA A 165 -4.51 22.48 21.06
CA ALA A 165 -4.96 22.68 22.45
C ALA A 165 -4.56 24.05 23.00
N LEU A 166 -3.41 24.58 22.63
CA LEU A 166 -2.98 25.94 22.98
C LEU A 166 -3.89 27.00 22.34
N ARG A 167 -4.40 26.75 21.13
CA ARG A 167 -5.27 27.71 20.42
C ARG A 167 -6.72 27.63 20.85
N TYR A 168 -7.28 26.42 21.00
CA TYR A 168 -8.73 26.19 21.19
C TYR A 168 -9.09 25.67 22.58
N GLY A 169 -8.10 25.34 23.42
CA GLY A 169 -8.29 24.61 24.67
C GLY A 169 -8.32 23.08 24.45
N VAL A 170 -8.04 22.34 25.51
CA VAL A 170 -7.85 20.87 25.46
C VAL A 170 -9.09 20.15 24.90
N ILE A 171 -10.27 20.43 25.44
CA ILE A 171 -11.53 19.75 25.04
C ILE A 171 -11.91 20.11 23.60
N ASN A 172 -11.95 21.41 23.28
CA ASN A 172 -12.35 21.86 21.96
C ASN A 172 -11.39 21.38 20.85
N SER A 173 -10.09 21.28 21.14
CA SER A 173 -9.11 20.76 20.18
C SER A 173 -9.37 19.31 19.77
N MET A 174 -9.89 18.49 20.67
CA MET A 174 -10.26 17.10 20.40
C MET A 174 -11.51 16.99 19.51
N LEU A 175 -12.41 17.97 19.59
CA LEU A 175 -13.68 18.02 18.86
C LEU A 175 -13.59 18.81 17.54
N ILE A 176 -12.39 19.21 17.11
CA ILE A 176 -12.19 19.86 15.81
C ILE A 176 -12.65 18.91 14.70
N ASP A 177 -13.53 19.42 13.84
CA ASP A 177 -13.95 18.71 12.63
C ASP A 177 -12.85 18.83 11.56
N ILE A 178 -12.06 17.77 11.41
CA ILE A 178 -10.96 17.69 10.46
C ILE A 178 -11.41 17.48 9.00
N THR A 179 -12.72 17.33 8.77
CA THR A 179 -13.29 17.28 7.41
C THR A 179 -13.68 18.66 6.89
N SER A 180 -13.76 19.67 7.78
CA SER A 180 -14.15 21.02 7.44
C SER A 180 -13.09 21.72 6.59
N SER A 181 -13.51 22.30 5.48
CA SER A 181 -12.67 23.16 4.62
C SER A 181 -12.56 24.60 5.13
N THR A 182 -13.36 24.97 6.15
CA THR A 182 -13.47 26.35 6.66
C THR A 182 -12.62 26.62 7.89
N LEU A 183 -11.78 25.67 8.30
CA LEU A 183 -10.88 25.84 9.44
C LEU A 183 -9.85 26.93 9.16
N GLU A 184 -9.75 27.89 10.08
CA GLU A 184 -8.71 28.90 10.05
C GLU A 184 -7.36 28.26 10.38
N ARG A 185 -6.38 28.42 9.49
CA ARG A 185 -5.05 27.84 9.67
C ARG A 185 -4.29 28.57 10.76
N ILE A 186 -3.72 27.81 11.68
CA ILE A 186 -2.90 28.34 12.76
C ILE A 186 -1.51 28.69 12.24
N GLN A 187 -1.00 29.88 12.60
CA GLN A 187 0.37 30.27 12.35
C GLN A 187 1.31 29.47 13.27
N VAL A 188 2.29 28.81 12.70
CA VAL A 188 3.24 27.97 13.43
C VAL A 188 4.66 28.35 13.00
N ASP A 189 5.58 28.27 13.96
CA ASP A 189 7.01 28.48 13.68
C ASP A 189 7.49 27.52 12.57
N PRO A 190 8.35 28.00 11.62
CA PRO A 190 8.85 27.18 10.53
C PRO A 190 9.57 25.90 10.97
N VAL A 191 10.28 25.96 12.09
CA VAL A 191 10.99 24.80 12.65
C VAL A 191 10.00 23.77 13.13
N ILE A 192 8.95 24.18 13.86
CA ILE A 192 7.93 23.26 14.36
C ILE A 192 7.16 22.61 13.22
N SER A 193 6.72 23.38 12.21
CA SER A 193 6.04 22.82 11.04
C SER A 193 6.92 21.85 10.25
N SER A 194 8.21 22.12 10.16
CA SER A 194 9.19 21.24 9.54
C SER A 194 9.38 19.94 10.32
N LEU A 195 9.45 20.01 11.66
CA LEU A 195 9.56 18.84 12.54
C LEU A 195 8.30 17.96 12.50
N LEU A 196 7.10 18.56 12.40
CA LEU A 196 5.85 17.81 12.22
C LEU A 196 5.91 16.96 10.93
N LEU A 197 6.18 17.59 9.80
CA LEU A 197 6.26 16.90 8.52
C LEU A 197 7.41 15.87 8.49
N PHE A 198 8.56 16.20 9.09
CA PHE A 198 9.67 15.26 9.25
C PHE A 198 9.25 14.01 10.05
N GLY A 199 8.58 14.17 11.17
CA GLY A 199 8.10 13.05 12.00
C GLY A 199 7.12 12.14 11.24
N PHE A 200 6.20 12.73 10.48
CA PHE A 200 5.27 11.96 9.64
C PHE A 200 5.95 11.30 8.43
N ALA A 201 7.04 11.89 7.88
CA ALA A 201 7.86 11.25 6.86
C ALA A 201 8.48 9.93 7.36
N ILE A 202 8.85 9.87 8.62
CA ILE A 202 9.41 8.67 9.24
C ILE A 202 8.39 7.53 9.26
N LYS A 203 7.10 7.82 9.48
CA LYS A 203 6.02 6.83 9.38
C LYS A 203 5.95 6.19 7.99
N MET A 204 6.34 6.93 6.96
CA MET A 204 6.46 6.45 5.58
C MET A 204 7.78 5.73 5.30
N GLY A 205 8.69 5.63 6.27
CA GLY A 205 10.02 5.03 6.12
C GLY A 205 11.00 5.88 5.33
N GLN A 206 10.92 7.21 5.45
CA GLN A 206 11.79 8.14 4.73
C GLN A 206 13.15 8.31 5.41
N PHE A 207 14.17 8.64 4.59
CA PHE A 207 15.48 9.03 5.09
C PHE A 207 15.36 10.22 6.08
N PRO A 208 16.14 10.24 7.17
CA PRO A 208 17.24 9.35 7.54
C PRO A 208 16.82 8.12 8.38
N LEU A 209 15.63 8.08 8.96
CA LEU A 209 15.15 6.97 9.82
C LEU A 209 14.44 5.87 9.02
N HIS A 210 15.00 5.50 7.87
CA HIS A 210 14.43 4.54 6.92
C HIS A 210 14.84 3.08 7.16
N SER A 211 15.56 2.78 8.24
CA SER A 211 16.09 1.44 8.50
C SER A 211 15.03 0.46 9.02
N TRP A 212 13.92 0.96 9.58
CA TRP A 212 12.88 0.11 10.15
C TRP A 212 12.05 -0.69 9.11
N PRO A 213 11.64 -0.14 7.93
CA PRO A 213 10.82 -0.91 7.00
C PRO A 213 11.45 -2.22 6.52
N PRO A 214 12.74 -2.28 6.11
CA PRO A 214 13.35 -3.55 5.73
C PRO A 214 13.34 -4.58 6.86
N VAL A 215 13.65 -4.17 8.08
CA VAL A 215 13.68 -5.06 9.24
C VAL A 215 12.27 -5.54 9.58
N VAL A 216 11.32 -4.61 9.67
CA VAL A 216 9.96 -4.92 10.12
C VAL A 216 9.18 -5.67 9.04
N TYR A 217 9.15 -5.16 7.79
CA TYR A 217 8.43 -5.88 6.71
C TYR A 217 9.09 -7.21 6.38
N GLY A 218 10.43 -7.29 6.47
CA GLY A 218 11.18 -8.50 6.18
C GLY A 218 10.89 -9.66 7.14
N LYS A 219 10.64 -9.35 8.41
CA LYS A 219 10.48 -10.36 9.49
C LYS A 219 9.04 -10.52 9.98
N SER A 220 8.14 -9.57 9.72
CA SER A 220 6.72 -9.71 10.06
C SER A 220 6.01 -10.73 9.17
N PRO A 221 4.84 -11.26 9.58
CA PRO A 221 3.99 -12.06 8.70
C PRO A 221 3.68 -11.35 7.38
N SER A 222 3.52 -12.10 6.28
CA SER A 222 3.32 -11.50 4.94
C SER A 222 2.10 -10.58 4.86
N HIS A 223 1.01 -10.93 5.55
CA HIS A 223 -0.20 -10.10 5.65
C HIS A 223 0.07 -8.79 6.40
N VAL A 224 0.81 -8.86 7.51
CA VAL A 224 1.20 -7.67 8.28
C VAL A 224 2.09 -6.77 7.43
N SER A 225 3.07 -7.34 6.71
CA SER A 225 3.92 -6.59 5.77
C SER A 225 3.10 -5.94 4.65
N ALA A 226 2.07 -6.63 4.14
CA ALA A 226 1.15 -6.10 3.13
C ALA A 226 0.36 -4.89 3.65
N ILE A 227 -0.18 -4.97 4.86
CA ILE A 227 -0.91 -3.88 5.50
C ILE A 227 0.03 -2.73 5.84
N MET A 228 1.19 -3.00 6.41
CA MET A 228 2.16 -1.97 6.81
C MET A 228 2.67 -1.18 5.61
N SER A 229 3.09 -1.86 4.56
CA SER A 229 3.60 -1.22 3.35
C SER A 229 2.50 -0.56 2.52
N GLY A 230 1.37 -1.26 2.35
CA GLY A 230 0.26 -0.81 1.53
C GLY A 230 -0.57 0.31 2.16
N VAL A 231 -0.87 0.23 3.46
CA VAL A 231 -1.87 1.08 4.11
C VAL A 231 -1.33 1.87 5.29
N ILE A 232 -0.65 1.23 6.28
CA ILE A 232 -0.17 1.92 7.50
C ILE A 232 0.83 3.04 7.15
N SER A 233 1.74 2.80 6.20
CA SER A 233 2.66 3.86 5.76
C SER A 233 1.94 5.10 5.19
N LYS A 234 0.67 4.99 4.80
CA LYS A 234 -0.13 6.12 4.29
C LYS A 234 -0.72 7.00 5.40
N MET A 235 -0.66 6.54 6.65
CA MET A 235 -0.94 7.42 7.80
C MET A 235 -0.01 8.64 7.79
N GLY A 236 1.25 8.48 7.37
CA GLY A 236 2.18 9.62 7.24
C GLY A 236 1.74 10.65 6.21
N VAL A 237 1.33 10.23 5.02
CA VAL A 237 0.84 11.18 4.00
C VAL A 237 -0.54 11.76 4.37
N TYR A 238 -1.39 11.00 5.04
CA TYR A 238 -2.63 11.53 5.64
C TYR A 238 -2.31 12.70 6.58
N ALA A 239 -1.34 12.51 7.48
CA ALA A 239 -0.91 13.54 8.41
C ALA A 239 -0.25 14.74 7.70
N TYR A 240 0.38 14.56 6.54
CA TYR A 240 0.85 15.67 5.70
C TYR A 240 -0.29 16.57 5.24
N PHE A 241 -1.36 15.97 4.67
CA PHE A 241 -2.53 16.72 4.25
C PHE A 241 -3.17 17.44 5.44
N LEU A 242 -3.34 16.75 6.56
CA LEU A 242 -3.91 17.32 7.76
C LEU A 242 -3.05 18.47 8.31
N THR A 243 -1.72 18.34 8.32
CA THR A 243 -0.81 19.40 8.74
C THR A 243 -0.99 20.66 7.90
N THR A 244 -1.05 20.53 6.57
CA THR A 244 -1.24 21.68 5.68
C THR A 244 -2.65 22.25 5.69
N GLN A 245 -3.63 21.48 6.15
CA GLN A 245 -5.00 21.94 6.35
C GLN A 245 -5.15 22.76 7.65
N LEU A 246 -4.52 22.31 8.72
CA LEU A 246 -4.64 22.92 10.06
C LEU A 246 -3.65 24.07 10.31
N PHE A 247 -2.50 24.04 9.65
CA PHE A 247 -1.41 24.99 9.90
C PHE A 247 -0.94 25.69 8.63
N ASN A 248 -0.47 26.93 8.81
CA ASN A 248 0.28 27.65 7.78
C ASN A 248 1.71 27.13 7.76
N VAL A 249 1.96 26.17 6.88
CA VAL A 249 3.29 25.57 6.70
C VAL A 249 4.10 26.41 5.75
N GLN A 250 5.29 26.80 6.17
CA GLN A 250 6.20 27.65 5.38
C GLN A 250 7.04 26.83 4.39
N ASP A 251 7.61 27.52 3.40
CA ASP A 251 8.38 26.91 2.30
C ASP A 251 9.59 26.07 2.77
N VAL A 252 10.19 26.43 3.91
CA VAL A 252 11.33 25.68 4.49
C VAL A 252 10.98 24.20 4.69
N ALA A 253 9.78 23.91 5.19
CA ALA A 253 9.32 22.53 5.37
C ALA A 253 9.21 21.78 4.04
N SER A 254 8.81 22.46 2.97
CA SER A 254 8.75 21.88 1.62
C SER A 254 10.15 21.47 1.11
N TYR A 255 11.17 22.28 1.34
CA TYR A 255 12.56 21.95 0.95
C TYR A 255 13.09 20.73 1.72
N ILE A 256 12.76 20.60 3.00
CA ILE A 256 13.12 19.40 3.79
C ILE A 256 12.47 18.15 3.18
N LEU A 257 11.18 18.21 2.85
CA LEU A 257 10.50 17.11 2.20
C LEU A 257 11.07 16.79 0.80
N VAL A 258 11.53 17.79 0.05
CA VAL A 258 12.21 17.58 -1.25
C VAL A 258 13.48 16.75 -1.05
N ILE A 259 14.33 17.11 -0.08
CA ILE A 259 15.56 16.36 0.20
C ILE A 259 15.24 14.94 0.67
N GLN A 260 14.33 14.78 1.64
CA GLN A 260 13.93 13.48 2.14
C GLN A 260 13.35 12.58 1.04
N GLY A 261 12.44 13.12 0.24
CA GLY A 261 11.80 12.40 -0.84
C GLY A 261 12.79 11.96 -1.93
N LEU A 262 13.68 12.88 -2.36
CA LEU A 262 14.67 12.58 -3.39
C LEU A 262 15.67 11.51 -2.94
N VAL A 263 16.25 11.67 -1.75
CA VAL A 263 17.21 10.70 -1.19
C VAL A 263 16.53 9.34 -1.01
N SER A 264 15.30 9.31 -0.46
CA SER A 264 14.56 8.08 -0.25
C SER A 264 14.19 7.39 -1.56
N ALA A 265 13.81 8.15 -2.60
CA ALA A 265 13.47 7.60 -3.91
C ALA A 265 14.68 6.90 -4.55
N ILE A 266 15.84 7.52 -4.55
CA ILE A 266 17.08 6.99 -5.14
C ILE A 266 17.64 5.85 -4.29
N TYR A 267 17.86 6.10 -3.00
CA TYR A 267 18.42 5.11 -2.08
C TYR A 267 17.55 3.84 -1.98
N GLY A 268 16.23 4.03 -1.85
CA GLY A 268 15.29 2.91 -1.76
C GLY A 268 15.30 2.05 -3.02
N SER A 269 15.32 2.64 -4.22
CA SER A 269 15.34 1.89 -5.46
C SER A 269 16.65 1.12 -5.66
N PHE A 270 17.80 1.73 -5.36
CA PHE A 270 19.10 1.08 -5.38
C PHE A 270 19.17 -0.04 -4.34
N GLY A 271 18.77 0.24 -3.09
CA GLY A 271 18.74 -0.75 -2.01
C GLY A 271 17.89 -1.97 -2.33
N ALA A 272 16.78 -1.82 -3.07
CA ALA A 272 15.93 -2.93 -3.48
C ALA A 272 16.67 -3.91 -4.43
N VAL A 273 17.44 -3.40 -5.38
CA VAL A 273 18.21 -4.26 -6.31
C VAL A 273 19.28 -5.09 -5.59
N MET A 274 19.86 -4.55 -4.51
CA MET A 274 20.93 -5.23 -3.77
C MET A 274 20.42 -6.38 -2.89
N GLN A 275 19.11 -6.49 -2.62
CA GLN A 275 18.58 -7.52 -1.73
C GLN A 275 18.52 -8.90 -2.36
N THR A 276 18.78 -9.92 -1.53
CA THR A 276 18.62 -11.34 -1.87
C THR A 276 17.35 -11.94 -1.26
N ASN A 277 16.78 -11.29 -0.27
CA ASN A 277 15.50 -11.65 0.34
C ASN A 277 14.37 -10.84 -0.31
N ILE A 278 13.33 -11.54 -0.76
CA ILE A 278 12.22 -10.94 -1.51
C ILE A 278 11.46 -9.88 -0.69
N LYS A 279 11.27 -10.10 0.62
CA LYS A 279 10.56 -9.13 1.47
C LYS A 279 11.38 -7.88 1.75
N TYR A 280 12.71 -8.00 1.89
CA TYR A 280 13.59 -6.84 2.00
C TYR A 280 13.64 -6.05 0.69
N LEU A 281 13.71 -6.73 -0.46
CA LEU A 281 13.60 -6.10 -1.77
C LEU A 281 12.32 -5.25 -1.86
N LEU A 282 11.18 -5.83 -1.48
CA LEU A 282 9.89 -5.14 -1.49
C LEU A 282 9.82 -3.99 -0.49
N ALA A 283 10.46 -4.10 0.67
CA ALA A 283 10.54 -3.05 1.67
C ALA A 283 11.33 -1.84 1.15
N TYR A 284 12.52 -2.05 0.59
CA TYR A 284 13.31 -0.98 -0.01
C TYR A 284 12.60 -0.31 -1.18
N SER A 285 11.91 -1.08 -2.03
CA SER A 285 11.09 -0.52 -3.10
C SER A 285 9.90 0.28 -2.56
N SER A 286 9.41 0.02 -1.34
CA SER A 286 8.39 0.87 -0.68
C SER A 286 8.97 2.19 -0.20
N ILE A 287 10.20 2.21 0.33
CA ILE A 287 10.92 3.43 0.68
C ILE A 287 11.05 4.33 -0.56
N SER A 288 11.43 3.74 -1.70
CA SER A 288 11.57 4.47 -2.97
C SER A 288 10.27 5.16 -3.39
N TYR A 289 9.17 4.43 -3.47
CA TYR A 289 7.89 5.01 -3.90
C TYR A 289 7.29 5.99 -2.89
N ASN A 290 7.45 5.75 -1.60
CA ASN A 290 7.09 6.73 -0.58
C ASN A 290 7.93 8.02 -0.73
N GLY A 291 9.19 7.92 -1.18
CA GLY A 291 10.01 9.08 -1.56
C GLY A 291 9.41 9.88 -2.71
N ILE A 292 8.90 9.21 -3.75
CA ILE A 292 8.20 9.88 -4.87
C ILE A 292 6.91 10.55 -4.37
N ILE A 293 6.14 9.89 -3.51
CA ILE A 293 4.94 10.48 -2.88
C ILE A 293 5.30 11.74 -2.10
N THR A 294 6.38 11.71 -1.30
CA THR A 294 6.86 12.87 -0.53
C THR A 294 7.29 14.01 -1.45
N LEU A 295 8.00 13.72 -2.56
CA LEU A 295 8.38 14.73 -3.56
C LEU A 295 7.16 15.37 -4.25
N LEU A 296 6.17 14.57 -4.63
CA LEU A 296 4.93 15.06 -5.23
C LEU A 296 4.15 15.94 -4.25
N PHE A 297 4.12 15.55 -2.95
CA PHE A 297 3.50 16.36 -1.92
C PHE A 297 4.23 17.68 -1.73
N ALA A 298 5.57 17.68 -1.65
CA ALA A 298 6.37 18.89 -1.56
C ALA A 298 6.14 19.82 -2.76
N ALA A 299 6.09 19.26 -3.98
CA ALA A 299 5.79 20.02 -5.19
C ALA A 299 4.36 20.63 -5.14
N HIS A 300 3.39 19.89 -4.63
CA HIS A 300 2.03 20.42 -4.43
C HIS A 300 1.99 21.56 -3.42
N MET A 301 2.72 21.46 -2.32
CA MET A 301 2.82 22.54 -1.32
C MET A 301 3.42 23.82 -1.93
N MET A 302 4.51 23.69 -2.72
CA MET A 302 5.22 24.83 -3.30
C MET A 302 4.44 25.50 -4.43
N LEU A 303 3.81 24.70 -5.31
CA LEU A 303 3.22 25.20 -6.56
C LEU A 303 1.70 25.34 -6.49
N LYS A 304 1.04 24.70 -5.53
CA LYS A 304 -0.43 24.73 -5.31
C LYS A 304 -1.24 24.36 -6.55
N LEU A 305 -0.71 23.49 -7.42
CA LEU A 305 -1.37 23.05 -8.64
C LEU A 305 -2.27 21.84 -8.33
N ASP A 306 -3.54 21.87 -8.75
CA ASP A 306 -4.50 20.79 -8.52
C ASP A 306 -4.08 19.48 -9.20
N ILE A 307 -3.45 19.57 -10.38
CA ILE A 307 -2.95 18.38 -11.08
C ILE A 307 -1.91 17.61 -10.27
N LEU A 308 -1.05 18.30 -9.50
CA LEU A 308 -0.09 17.65 -8.59
C LEU A 308 -0.81 16.87 -7.49
N ARG A 309 -1.90 17.42 -6.94
CA ARG A 309 -2.74 16.75 -5.94
C ARG A 309 -3.37 15.49 -6.52
N VAL A 310 -3.93 15.56 -7.72
CA VAL A 310 -4.54 14.40 -8.40
C VAL A 310 -3.51 13.31 -8.66
N VAL A 311 -2.35 13.65 -9.25
CA VAL A 311 -1.29 12.68 -9.53
C VAL A 311 -0.74 12.08 -8.24
N LEU A 312 -0.63 12.87 -7.17
CA LEU A 312 -0.24 12.40 -5.85
C LEU A 312 -1.22 11.35 -5.31
N LEU A 313 -2.53 11.63 -5.33
CA LEU A 313 -3.56 10.71 -4.86
C LEU A 313 -3.60 9.41 -5.68
N LEU A 314 -3.46 9.49 -7.00
CA LEU A 314 -3.32 8.32 -7.87
C LEU A 314 -2.05 7.51 -7.54
N THR A 315 -0.94 8.19 -7.25
CA THR A 315 0.32 7.53 -6.85
C THR A 315 0.17 6.79 -5.53
N ILE A 316 -0.54 7.37 -4.57
CA ILE A 316 -0.84 6.75 -3.27
C ILE A 316 -1.67 5.46 -3.47
N ALA A 317 -2.77 5.55 -4.22
CA ALA A 317 -3.65 4.41 -4.49
C ALA A 317 -2.91 3.28 -5.23
N PHE A 318 -2.17 3.62 -6.30
CA PHE A 318 -1.31 2.71 -7.05
C PHE A 318 -0.33 1.97 -6.15
N HIS A 319 0.47 2.72 -5.38
CA HIS A 319 1.47 2.14 -4.50
C HIS A 319 0.84 1.21 -3.46
N SER A 320 -0.26 1.62 -2.85
CA SER A 320 -0.97 0.84 -1.83
C SER A 320 -1.46 -0.50 -2.36
N LEU A 321 -2.17 -0.52 -3.50
CA LEU A 321 -2.68 -1.73 -4.15
C LEU A 321 -1.54 -2.67 -4.55
N THR A 322 -0.53 -2.12 -5.21
CA THR A 322 0.61 -2.91 -5.69
C THR A 322 1.38 -3.55 -4.54
N LYS A 323 1.65 -2.78 -3.48
CA LYS A 323 2.42 -3.29 -2.33
C LYS A 323 1.65 -4.34 -1.55
N SER A 324 0.37 -4.16 -1.35
CA SER A 324 -0.44 -5.19 -0.70
C SER A 324 -0.45 -6.49 -1.50
N LEU A 325 -0.60 -6.41 -2.83
CA LEU A 325 -0.58 -7.57 -3.71
C LEU A 325 0.77 -8.32 -3.66
N VAL A 326 1.90 -7.62 -3.82
CA VAL A 326 3.20 -8.29 -3.83
C VAL A 326 3.55 -8.92 -2.49
N PHE A 327 3.17 -8.30 -1.37
CA PHE A 327 3.46 -8.86 -0.05
C PHE A 327 2.57 -10.06 0.29
N ILE A 328 1.27 -10.08 -0.04
CA ILE A 328 0.47 -11.30 0.16
C ILE A 328 0.99 -12.44 -0.73
N ASN A 329 1.43 -12.16 -1.96
CA ASN A 329 2.04 -13.15 -2.83
C ASN A 329 3.34 -13.75 -2.26
N THR A 330 4.10 -12.99 -1.42
CA THR A 330 5.22 -13.60 -0.68
C THR A 330 4.76 -14.62 0.37
N GLY A 331 3.51 -14.53 0.83
CA GLY A 331 2.90 -15.55 1.69
C GLY A 331 2.81 -16.89 0.99
N PHE A 332 2.30 -16.90 -0.25
CA PHE A 332 2.31 -18.09 -1.10
C PHE A 332 3.73 -18.66 -1.29
N MET A 333 4.74 -17.81 -1.57
CA MET A 333 6.13 -18.27 -1.69
C MET A 333 6.61 -18.99 -0.42
N TYR A 334 6.27 -18.46 0.76
CA TYR A 334 6.65 -19.07 2.03
C TYR A 334 5.93 -20.39 2.31
N GLN A 335 4.63 -20.49 2.01
CA GLN A 335 3.88 -21.74 2.15
C GLN A 335 4.51 -22.89 1.35
N VAL A 336 4.97 -22.58 0.14
CA VAL A 336 5.47 -23.58 -0.80
C VAL A 336 6.94 -23.93 -0.55
N ALA A 337 7.78 -22.95 -0.24
CA ALA A 337 9.22 -23.11 -0.17
C ALA A 337 9.84 -22.90 1.23
N ASN A 338 9.06 -22.42 2.19
CA ASN A 338 9.51 -22.08 3.56
C ASN A 338 10.74 -21.16 3.57
N THR A 339 10.84 -20.26 2.60
CA THR A 339 11.96 -19.32 2.46
C THR A 339 11.53 -18.07 1.68
N TYR A 340 12.23 -16.96 1.93
CA TYR A 340 12.14 -15.71 1.17
C TYR A 340 13.41 -15.42 0.37
N ASP A 341 14.39 -16.33 0.37
CA ASP A 341 15.66 -16.17 -0.39
C ASP A 341 15.40 -16.39 -1.87
N ILE A 342 15.63 -15.34 -2.68
CA ILE A 342 15.40 -15.33 -4.11
C ILE A 342 16.19 -16.43 -4.84
N TYR A 343 17.41 -16.72 -4.39
CA TYR A 343 18.26 -17.73 -5.01
C TYR A 343 17.85 -19.17 -4.68
N ARG A 344 16.97 -19.35 -3.71
CA ARG A 344 16.43 -20.64 -3.30
C ARG A 344 15.00 -20.86 -3.84
N LEU A 345 14.39 -19.83 -4.40
CA LEU A 345 13.06 -19.88 -5.02
C LEU A 345 13.19 -20.13 -6.54
N GLY A 346 12.27 -20.91 -7.07
CA GLY A 346 12.14 -21.18 -8.49
C GLY A 346 10.93 -22.08 -8.77
N TYR A 347 10.54 -22.25 -10.03
CA TYR A 347 9.40 -23.08 -10.48
C TYR A 347 8.03 -22.75 -9.89
N LEU A 348 7.84 -21.63 -9.22
CA LEU A 348 6.57 -21.30 -8.57
C LEU A 348 5.41 -21.19 -9.57
N TYR A 349 5.71 -20.89 -10.85
CA TYR A 349 4.72 -20.90 -11.93
C TYR A 349 4.05 -22.27 -12.11
N TYR A 350 4.80 -23.36 -11.94
CA TYR A 350 4.28 -24.72 -12.09
C TYR A 350 3.52 -25.20 -10.85
N VAL A 351 3.74 -24.58 -9.70
CA VAL A 351 3.03 -24.88 -8.46
C VAL A 351 1.61 -24.31 -8.48
N ASP A 352 1.47 -23.00 -8.77
CA ASP A 352 0.16 -22.37 -8.95
C ASP A 352 0.23 -21.24 -9.99
N ARG A 353 -0.43 -21.46 -11.12
CA ARG A 353 -0.50 -20.49 -12.23
C ARG A 353 -1.30 -19.25 -11.87
N ARG A 354 -2.25 -19.34 -10.92
CA ARG A 354 -3.08 -18.21 -10.48
C ARG A 354 -2.24 -17.23 -9.66
N ALA A 355 -1.47 -17.74 -8.70
CA ALA A 355 -0.50 -16.95 -7.94
C ALA A 355 0.56 -16.33 -8.87
N ALA A 356 1.05 -17.09 -9.87
CA ALA A 356 1.96 -16.58 -10.88
C ALA A 356 1.35 -15.45 -11.74
N SER A 357 0.07 -15.56 -12.11
CA SER A 357 -0.64 -14.51 -12.86
C SER A 357 -0.79 -13.24 -12.02
N ALA A 358 -1.10 -13.37 -10.73
CA ALA A 358 -1.16 -12.25 -9.80
C ALA A 358 0.23 -11.61 -9.62
N ALA A 359 1.28 -12.41 -9.46
CA ALA A 359 2.67 -11.95 -9.39
C ALA A 359 3.11 -11.20 -10.67
N PHE A 360 2.73 -11.71 -11.84
CA PHE A 360 3.01 -11.06 -13.12
C PHE A 360 2.31 -9.69 -13.22
N THR A 361 1.04 -9.62 -12.83
CA THR A 361 0.30 -8.35 -12.76
C THR A 361 0.96 -7.37 -11.78
N ALA A 362 1.39 -7.86 -10.63
CA ALA A 362 2.12 -7.06 -9.66
C ALA A 362 3.46 -6.54 -10.21
N LEU A 363 4.17 -7.36 -10.99
CA LEU A 363 5.37 -6.95 -11.71
C LEU A 363 5.08 -5.83 -12.71
N MET A 364 4.03 -5.98 -13.52
CA MET A 364 3.62 -4.94 -14.49
C MET A 364 3.36 -3.61 -13.77
N ASN A 365 2.71 -3.65 -12.61
CA ASN A 365 2.49 -2.47 -11.78
C ASN A 365 3.83 -1.87 -11.30
N LEU A 366 4.72 -2.67 -10.72
CA LEU A 366 6.00 -2.21 -10.18
C LEU A 366 6.90 -1.57 -11.25
N THR A 367 7.00 -2.23 -12.40
CA THR A 367 7.87 -1.79 -13.50
C THR A 367 7.22 -0.68 -14.35
N GLY A 368 5.90 -0.55 -14.30
CA GLY A 368 5.15 0.38 -15.14
C GLY A 368 5.00 -0.14 -16.57
N ILE A 369 4.67 -1.42 -16.72
CA ILE A 369 4.34 -2.01 -18.03
C ILE A 369 2.83 -1.91 -18.27
N PRO A 370 2.37 -1.43 -19.45
CA PRO A 370 0.94 -1.42 -19.76
C PRO A 370 0.36 -2.85 -19.74
N PRO A 371 -0.91 -3.01 -19.39
CA PRO A 371 -1.97 -2.04 -19.07
C PRO A 371 -2.15 -1.77 -17.56
N SER A 372 -1.09 -1.63 -16.82
CA SER A 372 -1.16 -1.47 -15.36
C SER A 372 -1.42 -0.01 -14.94
N ILE A 373 -1.99 0.17 -13.73
CA ILE A 373 -2.09 1.52 -13.13
C ILE A 373 -0.70 2.12 -12.89
N GLY A 374 0.31 1.29 -12.65
CA GLY A 374 1.69 1.72 -12.51
C GLY A 374 2.25 2.41 -13.76
N PHE A 375 1.87 1.94 -14.94
CA PHE A 375 2.22 2.61 -16.20
C PHE A 375 1.61 4.01 -16.27
N LEU A 376 0.28 4.12 -16.05
CA LEU A 376 -0.42 5.39 -16.07
C LEU A 376 0.23 6.41 -15.14
N VAL A 377 0.43 6.03 -13.88
CA VAL A 377 1.01 6.91 -12.85
C VAL A 377 2.42 7.36 -13.23
N LYS A 378 3.28 6.44 -13.69
CA LYS A 378 4.64 6.79 -14.10
C LYS A 378 4.66 7.76 -15.29
N VAL A 379 3.83 7.51 -16.30
CA VAL A 379 3.70 8.41 -17.46
C VAL A 379 3.22 9.79 -17.03
N LEU A 380 2.22 9.87 -16.16
CA LEU A 380 1.72 11.15 -15.63
C LEU A 380 2.80 11.90 -14.85
N ILE A 381 3.55 11.22 -13.99
CA ILE A 381 4.65 11.85 -13.22
C ILE A 381 5.74 12.36 -14.17
N VAL A 382 6.14 11.58 -15.17
CA VAL A 382 7.16 12.00 -16.14
C VAL A 382 6.68 13.21 -16.94
N ALA A 383 5.47 13.15 -17.51
CA ALA A 383 4.91 14.26 -18.28
C ALA A 383 4.80 15.55 -17.44
N LEU A 384 4.29 15.41 -16.21
CA LEU A 384 4.18 16.52 -15.27
C LEU A 384 5.56 17.07 -14.89
N SER A 385 6.54 16.20 -14.61
CA SER A 385 7.90 16.61 -14.27
C SER A 385 8.54 17.43 -15.41
N ILE A 386 8.41 16.99 -16.67
CA ILE A 386 8.92 17.72 -17.83
C ILE A 386 8.27 19.10 -17.91
N THR A 387 6.95 19.19 -17.77
CA THR A 387 6.25 20.48 -17.79
C THR A 387 6.70 21.40 -16.65
N LEU A 388 6.87 20.85 -15.46
CA LEU A 388 7.32 21.60 -14.28
C LEU A 388 8.76 22.10 -14.41
N THR A 389 9.65 21.45 -15.17
CA THR A 389 11.03 21.94 -15.36
C THR A 389 11.07 23.33 -16.02
N LEU A 390 10.02 23.68 -16.77
CA LEU A 390 9.92 24.98 -17.43
C LEU A 390 9.56 26.13 -16.48
N ILE A 391 9.02 25.81 -15.30
CA ILE A 391 8.50 26.80 -14.35
C ILE A 391 9.21 26.76 -12.98
N HIS A 392 9.73 25.61 -12.56
CA HIS A 392 10.33 25.44 -11.24
C HIS A 392 11.35 24.29 -11.20
N PRO A 393 12.51 24.45 -10.51
CA PRO A 393 13.55 23.42 -10.42
C PRO A 393 13.09 22.07 -9.86
N ILE A 394 12.01 22.03 -9.09
CA ILE A 394 11.45 20.79 -8.53
C ILE A 394 11.05 19.79 -9.63
N GLY A 395 10.72 20.28 -10.83
CA GLY A 395 10.44 19.42 -11.99
C GLY A 395 11.62 18.53 -12.35
N ILE A 396 12.85 19.08 -12.34
CA ILE A 396 14.08 18.30 -12.60
C ILE A 396 14.28 17.23 -11.53
N LEU A 397 14.07 17.56 -10.25
CA LEU A 397 14.25 16.62 -9.14
C LEU A 397 13.23 15.48 -9.19
N LEU A 398 11.96 15.79 -9.51
CA LEU A 398 10.93 14.79 -9.75
C LEU A 398 11.27 13.88 -10.95
N LEU A 399 11.76 14.46 -12.04
CA LEU A 399 12.16 13.72 -13.23
C LEU A 399 13.32 12.76 -12.93
N ILE A 400 14.35 13.22 -12.23
CA ILE A 400 15.48 12.38 -11.80
C ILE A 400 14.95 11.24 -10.91
N ALA A 401 14.14 11.55 -9.91
CA ALA A 401 13.61 10.55 -8.99
C ALA A 401 12.82 9.46 -9.70
N ILE A 402 11.87 9.85 -10.59
CA ILE A 402 11.01 8.86 -11.27
C ILE A 402 11.78 8.05 -12.31
N VAL A 403 12.71 8.64 -13.05
CA VAL A 403 13.53 7.93 -14.05
C VAL A 403 14.44 6.92 -13.37
N VAL A 404 15.21 7.35 -12.36
CA VAL A 404 16.11 6.46 -11.61
C VAL A 404 15.33 5.33 -10.96
N SER A 405 14.24 5.63 -10.24
CA SER A 405 13.40 4.61 -9.61
C SER A 405 12.78 3.65 -10.62
N SER A 406 12.42 4.12 -11.83
CA SER A 406 11.85 3.28 -12.87
C SER A 406 12.88 2.31 -13.44
N VAL A 407 14.12 2.75 -13.70
CA VAL A 407 15.21 1.89 -14.17
C VAL A 407 15.48 0.77 -13.15
N PHE A 408 15.66 1.12 -11.89
CA PHE A 408 15.87 0.11 -10.84
C PHE A 408 14.64 -0.78 -10.62
N SER A 409 13.42 -0.27 -10.85
CA SER A 409 12.21 -1.08 -10.72
C SER A 409 12.14 -2.22 -11.72
N ILE A 410 12.70 -2.06 -12.91
CA ILE A 410 12.82 -3.15 -13.88
C ILE A 410 13.77 -4.22 -13.35
N ALA A 411 14.92 -3.82 -12.79
CA ALA A 411 15.91 -4.76 -12.27
C ALA A 411 15.39 -5.58 -11.07
N TYR A 412 14.82 -4.93 -10.04
CA TYR A 412 14.27 -5.68 -8.92
C TYR A 412 12.96 -6.40 -9.25
N GLY A 413 12.20 -5.92 -10.23
CA GLY A 413 11.04 -6.61 -10.76
C GLY A 413 11.43 -7.90 -11.48
N ALA A 414 12.50 -7.90 -12.27
CA ALA A 414 13.06 -9.11 -12.87
C ALA A 414 13.51 -10.12 -11.80
N LYS A 415 14.15 -9.65 -10.73
CA LYS A 415 14.48 -10.51 -9.56
C LYS A 415 13.23 -11.12 -8.92
N PHE A 416 12.16 -10.35 -8.74
CA PHE A 416 10.90 -10.87 -8.23
C PHE A 416 10.34 -11.96 -9.14
N MET A 417 10.32 -11.74 -10.46
CA MET A 417 9.79 -12.72 -11.40
C MET A 417 10.69 -13.95 -11.56
N SER A 418 12.00 -13.85 -11.33
CA SER A 418 12.88 -15.03 -11.39
C SER A 418 12.45 -16.11 -10.41
N THR A 419 11.79 -15.79 -9.30
CA THR A 419 11.24 -16.78 -8.36
C THR A 419 10.15 -17.66 -8.98
N TYR A 420 9.47 -17.17 -10.00
CA TYR A 420 8.42 -17.91 -10.72
C TYR A 420 8.92 -18.70 -11.93
N ILE A 421 9.88 -18.14 -12.68
CA ILE A 421 10.30 -18.67 -13.98
C ILE A 421 11.67 -19.35 -13.97
N SER A 422 12.46 -19.21 -12.90
CA SER A 422 13.77 -19.84 -12.80
C SER A 422 13.65 -21.36 -12.85
N THR A 423 14.51 -22.00 -13.66
CA THR A 423 14.54 -23.44 -13.86
C THR A 423 15.55 -24.18 -12.95
N LEU A 424 16.25 -23.46 -12.08
CA LEU A 424 17.27 -24.01 -11.17
C LEU A 424 16.91 -23.74 -9.69
N PRO A 425 15.88 -24.39 -9.13
CA PRO A 425 15.59 -24.24 -7.72
C PRO A 425 16.65 -24.98 -6.91
N ARG A 426 17.19 -24.33 -5.90
CA ARG A 426 18.01 -25.00 -4.88
C ARG A 426 17.17 -25.77 -3.86
N ILE A 427 15.87 -25.51 -3.82
CA ILE A 427 14.90 -26.21 -2.99
C ILE A 427 13.73 -26.63 -3.90
N HIS A 428 13.36 -27.90 -3.83
CA HIS A 428 12.15 -28.38 -4.50
C HIS A 428 10.92 -27.80 -3.77
N PRO A 429 10.06 -27.05 -4.48
CA PRO A 429 8.84 -26.53 -3.86
C PRO A 429 7.95 -27.69 -3.43
N LYS A 430 7.40 -27.64 -2.22
CA LYS A 430 6.41 -28.60 -1.77
C LYS A 430 5.15 -28.42 -2.62
N ILE A 431 4.57 -29.53 -3.09
CA ILE A 431 3.25 -29.49 -3.72
C ILE A 431 2.24 -29.25 -2.60
N VAL A 432 1.91 -28.00 -2.38
CA VAL A 432 0.87 -27.58 -1.43
C VAL A 432 -0.38 -27.23 -2.23
N LEU A 433 -1.50 -27.83 -1.85
CA LEU A 433 -2.80 -27.41 -2.42
C LEU A 433 -3.12 -26.02 -1.86
N VAL A 434 -2.88 -25.00 -2.67
CA VAL A 434 -3.24 -23.61 -2.34
C VAL A 434 -4.76 -23.48 -2.33
N PRO A 435 -5.36 -23.01 -1.22
CA PRO A 435 -6.80 -22.83 -1.15
C PRO A 435 -7.31 -21.89 -2.24
N LEU A 436 -8.46 -22.21 -2.83
CA LEU A 436 -9.06 -21.36 -3.87
C LEU A 436 -9.27 -19.93 -3.40
N ILE A 437 -9.51 -19.72 -2.12
CA ILE A 437 -9.75 -18.40 -1.54
C ILE A 437 -8.52 -17.52 -1.56
N GLU A 438 -7.31 -18.08 -1.36
CA GLU A 438 -6.05 -17.34 -1.45
C GLU A 438 -5.81 -16.88 -2.89
N ALA A 439 -5.89 -17.82 -3.84
CA ALA A 439 -5.75 -17.51 -5.25
C ALA A 439 -6.78 -16.47 -5.74
N PHE A 440 -8.04 -16.59 -5.26
CA PHE A 440 -9.06 -15.59 -5.54
C PHE A 440 -8.70 -14.21 -4.99
N ALA A 441 -8.18 -14.12 -3.78
CA ALA A 441 -7.80 -12.87 -3.13
C ALA A 441 -6.64 -12.17 -3.87
N GLU A 442 -5.62 -12.92 -4.30
CA GLU A 442 -4.52 -12.39 -5.11
C GLU A 442 -5.01 -11.91 -6.49
N LEU A 443 -5.82 -12.71 -7.18
CA LEU A 443 -6.41 -12.35 -8.46
C LEU A 443 -7.36 -11.15 -8.34
N TYR A 444 -8.12 -11.05 -7.26
CA TYR A 444 -8.97 -9.89 -6.97
C TYR A 444 -8.15 -8.59 -6.95
N LEU A 445 -7.07 -8.52 -6.17
CA LEU A 445 -6.19 -7.34 -6.12
C LEU A 445 -5.49 -7.09 -7.46
N ALA A 446 -5.10 -8.15 -8.17
CA ALA A 446 -4.52 -8.04 -9.50
C ALA A 446 -5.51 -7.41 -10.50
N VAL A 447 -6.75 -7.92 -10.57
CA VAL A 447 -7.80 -7.40 -11.44
C VAL A 447 -8.16 -5.96 -11.10
N VAL A 448 -8.31 -5.63 -9.80
CA VAL A 448 -8.56 -4.26 -9.37
C VAL A 448 -7.44 -3.33 -9.85
N SER A 449 -6.18 -3.75 -9.75
CA SER A 449 -5.05 -2.93 -10.21
C SER A 449 -4.99 -2.73 -11.73
N LEU A 450 -5.59 -3.63 -12.52
CA LEU A 450 -5.74 -3.48 -13.97
C LEU A 450 -6.94 -2.62 -14.38
N ILE A 451 -8.01 -2.62 -13.56
CA ILE A 451 -9.21 -1.82 -13.81
C ILE A 451 -9.06 -0.38 -13.27
N ALA A 452 -8.27 -0.18 -12.23
CA ALA A 452 -8.07 1.11 -11.57
C ALA A 452 -7.67 2.28 -12.51
N PRO A 453 -6.99 2.09 -13.66
CA PRO A 453 -6.79 3.15 -14.64
C PRO A 453 -8.08 3.77 -15.17
N ILE A 454 -9.18 3.01 -15.28
CA ILE A 454 -10.45 3.49 -15.84
C ILE A 454 -11.03 4.66 -15.03
N PRO A 455 -11.31 4.50 -13.71
CA PRO A 455 -11.79 5.63 -12.91
C PRO A 455 -10.76 6.77 -12.82
N ALA A 456 -9.45 6.48 -12.86
CA ALA A 456 -8.41 7.50 -12.91
C ALA A 456 -8.52 8.36 -14.19
N PHE A 457 -8.73 7.75 -15.35
CA PHE A 457 -8.97 8.49 -16.60
C PHE A 457 -10.23 9.33 -16.54
N LEU A 458 -11.32 8.79 -16.01
CA LEU A 458 -12.58 9.53 -15.87
C LEU A 458 -12.41 10.76 -14.97
N THR A 459 -11.65 10.64 -13.90
CA THR A 459 -11.32 11.77 -13.01
C THR A 459 -10.50 12.84 -13.74
N LEU A 460 -9.46 12.44 -14.47
CA LEU A 460 -8.62 13.38 -15.22
C LEU A 460 -9.39 14.09 -16.34
N LEU A 461 -10.35 13.40 -16.99
CA LEU A 461 -11.28 13.96 -17.94
C LEU A 461 -12.21 15.00 -17.31
N ALA A 462 -12.84 14.63 -16.18
CA ALA A 462 -13.77 15.51 -15.47
C ALA A 462 -13.11 16.81 -15.02
N LEU A 463 -11.84 16.74 -14.62
CA LEU A 463 -11.04 17.89 -14.20
C LEU A 463 -10.49 18.71 -15.39
N LYS A 464 -10.72 18.30 -16.63
CA LYS A 464 -10.11 18.92 -17.82
C LYS A 464 -8.58 19.07 -17.69
N ALA A 465 -7.97 18.21 -16.94
CA ALA A 465 -6.54 18.25 -16.60
C ALA A 465 -5.63 17.86 -17.77
N LEU A 466 -6.19 17.18 -18.78
CA LEU A 466 -5.47 16.69 -19.96
C LEU A 466 -6.25 17.07 -21.24
N SER A 467 -5.54 17.28 -22.34
CA SER A 467 -6.18 17.49 -23.64
C SER A 467 -6.89 16.21 -24.09
N ILE A 468 -7.98 16.37 -24.84
CA ILE A 468 -8.77 15.25 -25.38
C ILE A 468 -7.88 14.35 -26.25
N ASP A 469 -7.00 14.92 -27.08
CA ASP A 469 -6.09 14.17 -27.94
C ASP A 469 -5.11 13.30 -27.14
N PHE A 470 -4.56 13.83 -26.04
CA PHE A 470 -3.69 13.07 -25.14
C PHE A 470 -4.44 11.90 -24.50
N ILE A 471 -5.69 12.12 -24.08
CA ILE A 471 -6.53 11.08 -23.47
C ILE A 471 -6.88 10.01 -24.50
N ILE A 472 -7.27 10.38 -25.71
CA ILE A 472 -7.54 9.43 -26.81
C ILE A 472 -6.30 8.56 -27.08
N THR A 473 -5.13 9.19 -27.22
CA THR A 473 -3.87 8.47 -27.44
C THR A 473 -3.58 7.49 -26.29
N LEU A 474 -3.78 7.93 -25.07
CA LEU A 474 -3.55 7.10 -23.88
C LEU A 474 -4.54 5.92 -23.81
N VAL A 475 -5.84 6.15 -24.08
CA VAL A 475 -6.88 5.10 -24.13
C VAL A 475 -6.59 4.10 -25.25
N LEU A 476 -6.21 4.56 -26.44
CA LEU A 476 -5.84 3.68 -27.55
C LEU A 476 -4.62 2.83 -27.20
N THR A 477 -3.59 3.42 -26.59
CA THR A 477 -2.39 2.70 -26.12
C THR A 477 -2.75 1.64 -25.09
N TYR A 478 -3.62 1.99 -24.12
CA TYR A 478 -4.10 1.03 -23.11
C TYR A 478 -4.89 -0.11 -23.76
N SER A 479 -5.82 0.20 -24.65
CA SER A 479 -6.63 -0.81 -25.33
C SER A 479 -5.77 -1.78 -26.15
N ALA A 480 -4.82 -1.24 -26.93
CA ALA A 480 -3.88 -2.04 -27.69
C ALA A 480 -3.01 -2.95 -26.80
N THR A 481 -2.53 -2.43 -25.66
CA THR A 481 -1.71 -3.21 -24.73
C THR A 481 -2.51 -4.25 -23.96
N ILE A 482 -3.79 -3.99 -23.62
CA ILE A 482 -4.70 -5.00 -23.05
C ILE A 482 -4.89 -6.15 -24.04
N ILE A 483 -5.17 -5.82 -25.31
CA ILE A 483 -5.32 -6.83 -26.37
C ILE A 483 -4.02 -7.64 -26.51
N ALA A 484 -2.87 -6.99 -26.59
CA ALA A 484 -1.56 -7.65 -26.67
C ALA A 484 -1.31 -8.54 -25.45
N TYR A 485 -1.65 -8.09 -24.25
CA TYR A 485 -1.55 -8.87 -23.03
C TYR A 485 -2.45 -10.12 -23.05
N ILE A 486 -3.70 -9.98 -23.45
CA ILE A 486 -4.65 -11.11 -23.58
C ILE A 486 -4.13 -12.13 -24.62
N VAL A 487 -3.66 -11.65 -25.77
CA VAL A 487 -3.10 -12.50 -26.82
C VAL A 487 -1.84 -13.22 -26.31
N PHE A 488 -0.92 -12.50 -25.65
CA PHE A 488 0.28 -13.07 -25.05
C PHE A 488 -0.05 -14.12 -23.99
N MET A 489 -0.98 -13.83 -23.09
CA MET A 489 -1.39 -14.78 -22.04
C MET A 489 -2.05 -16.02 -22.63
N ARG A 490 -2.91 -15.88 -23.66
CA ARG A 490 -3.48 -17.02 -24.38
C ARG A 490 -2.43 -17.84 -25.10
N TRP A 491 -1.48 -17.18 -25.76
CA TRP A 491 -0.37 -17.86 -26.45
C TRP A 491 0.55 -18.59 -25.46
N ALA A 492 0.94 -17.96 -24.38
CA ALA A 492 1.73 -18.57 -23.32
C ALA A 492 1.00 -19.76 -22.68
N TYR A 493 -0.32 -19.60 -22.42
CA TYR A 493 -1.17 -20.66 -21.87
C TYR A 493 -1.30 -21.85 -22.84
N ALA A 494 -1.50 -21.61 -24.14
CA ALA A 494 -1.63 -22.65 -25.15
C ALA A 494 -0.35 -23.48 -25.31
N ARG A 495 0.84 -22.85 -25.23
CA ARG A 495 2.12 -23.57 -25.33
C ARG A 495 2.47 -24.41 -24.10
N THR A 496 1.95 -24.05 -22.93
CA THR A 496 2.21 -24.82 -21.69
C THR A 496 1.34 -26.07 -21.56
N TYR A 497 0.24 -26.18 -22.33
CA TYR A 497 -0.59 -27.40 -22.34
C TYR A 497 -0.01 -28.58 -23.10
N GLY A 498 1.05 -28.37 -23.90
CA GLY A 498 1.68 -29.42 -24.70
C GLY A 498 2.89 -30.09 -24.04
N VAL A 499 3.29 -29.67 -22.84
CA VAL A 499 4.39 -30.30 -22.10
C VAL A 499 3.78 -31.31 -21.12
N GLU A 500 3.76 -32.59 -21.49
CA GLU A 500 3.40 -33.67 -20.57
C GLU A 500 4.40 -33.69 -19.41
N VAL A 501 3.88 -33.79 -18.20
CA VAL A 501 4.66 -33.85 -16.95
C VAL A 501 5.63 -35.06 -16.90
N GLY A 502 5.55 -35.97 -17.86
CA GLY A 502 6.44 -37.11 -18.03
C GLY A 502 7.89 -36.75 -18.36
N ASP A 503 8.12 -35.58 -18.95
CA ASP A 503 9.48 -35.17 -19.39
C ASP A 503 10.28 -34.37 -18.35
N VAL A 504 9.73 -34.17 -17.13
CA VAL A 504 10.45 -33.50 -16.04
C VAL A 504 11.74 -34.21 -15.65
N LYS A 505 11.84 -35.52 -15.89
CA LYS A 505 13.08 -36.30 -15.69
C LYS A 505 14.24 -35.84 -16.59
N TYR A 506 13.97 -35.35 -17.77
CA TYR A 506 14.99 -34.87 -18.71
C TYR A 506 15.49 -33.45 -18.41
N TRP A 507 14.68 -32.63 -17.72
CA TRP A 507 15.05 -31.27 -17.34
C TRP A 507 15.86 -31.18 -16.03
N LEU A 508 15.87 -32.25 -15.24
CA LEU A 508 16.69 -32.37 -14.02
C LEU A 508 18.13 -32.76 -14.29
N SER A 509 18.61 -32.53 -15.54
CA SER A 509 20.03 -32.62 -15.93
C SER A 509 20.78 -33.86 -15.42
N GLY A 510 20.23 -35.06 -15.67
CA GLY A 510 21.01 -36.27 -15.55
C GLY A 510 21.53 -36.66 -14.17
N VAL A 511 20.98 -36.10 -13.10
CA VAL A 511 21.23 -36.58 -11.75
C VAL A 511 20.12 -37.60 -11.42
N GLU A 512 20.42 -38.86 -11.68
CA GLU A 512 19.65 -39.97 -11.15
C GLU A 512 19.66 -39.90 -9.61
N ALA A 513 18.47 -39.95 -9.00
CA ALA A 513 18.31 -40.06 -7.57
C ALA A 513 18.51 -41.50 -7.13
#